data_ea8179019a47405542ea2204d1cd1836
#
_entry.id   ea8179019a47405542ea2204d1cd1836
#
_cell.length_a   1.000
_cell.length_b   1.000
_cell.length_c   1.000
_cell.angle_alpha   90.00
_cell.angle_beta   90.00
_cell.angle_gamma   90.00
#
_symmetry.space_group_name_H-M   'P 1'
#
loop_
_entity.id
_entity.type
_entity.pdbx_description
1 polymer ?
#
loop_
_entity_poly.entity_id
_entity_poly.type
_entity_poly.pdbx_seq_one_letter_code
_entity_poly.pdbx_strand_id
1 'polypeptide(L)'
;MKNKSVITKKSLAFLEKYLNNASPTGYEWEGQKIWMNYLKPYVDEFITDSYGSAVGVINPKSKYKVVIEGHADEISWYVNYISDKGLISVIRNGGSDHQIAPSKVVNIHTKKGIVKGVFGWPAIHTRSFTKEEPPKLENIFIDVGCKKKKDVEKLGVHVGCVITYPDEFHVLNKDNFVCRALDNRIGGFMIAEVARLLHENKKK
;
A
#
# COMPACT_ATOMS: atom_id res chain seq x y z
N MET A 1 38.17 8.15 6.58
CA MET A 1 37.38 7.06 5.97
C MET A 1 36.11 7.69 5.39
N LYS A 2 35.87 7.59 4.07
CA LYS A 2 34.56 8.01 3.50
C LYS A 2 33.52 7.08 4.09
N ASN A 3 32.58 7.62 4.88
CA ASN A 3 31.42 6.87 5.33
C ASN A 3 30.69 6.36 4.08
N LYS A 4 30.85 5.07 3.75
CA LYS A 4 30.01 4.44 2.74
C LYS A 4 28.59 4.52 3.25
N SER A 5 27.70 5.14 2.48
CA SER A 5 26.27 5.15 2.81
C SER A 5 25.82 3.71 3.06
N VAL A 6 25.15 3.50 4.18
CA VAL A 6 24.57 2.20 4.53
C VAL A 6 23.53 1.79 3.48
N ILE A 7 22.78 2.77 2.97
CA ILE A 7 21.75 2.58 1.93
C ILE A 7 22.43 2.74 0.56
N THR A 8 22.31 1.71 -0.28
CA THR A 8 22.88 1.66 -1.62
C THR A 8 21.85 2.09 -2.68
N LYS A 9 22.29 2.35 -3.92
CA LYS A 9 21.36 2.55 -5.05
C LYS A 9 20.42 1.36 -5.25
N LYS A 10 20.90 0.12 -5.03
CA LYS A 10 20.11 -1.11 -5.10
C LYS A 10 19.04 -1.14 -3.99
N SER A 11 19.41 -0.72 -2.78
CA SER A 11 18.50 -0.60 -1.65
C SER A 11 17.36 0.40 -1.96
N LEU A 12 17.71 1.58 -2.50
CA LEU A 12 16.71 2.59 -2.85
C LEU A 12 15.77 2.12 -3.96
N ALA A 13 16.29 1.47 -4.99
CA ALA A 13 15.48 0.91 -6.06
C ALA A 13 14.52 -0.20 -5.54
N PHE A 14 14.98 -0.99 -4.58
CA PHE A 14 14.10 -1.95 -3.89
C PHE A 14 13.02 -1.24 -3.08
N LEU A 15 13.38 -0.23 -2.28
CA LEU A 15 12.42 0.54 -1.48
C LEU A 15 11.32 1.15 -2.36
N GLU A 16 11.71 1.83 -3.45
CA GLU A 16 10.77 2.43 -4.40
C GLU A 16 9.83 1.38 -5.00
N LYS A 17 10.38 0.27 -5.50
CA LYS A 17 9.58 -0.82 -6.05
C LYS A 17 8.63 -1.44 -5.02
N TYR A 18 9.09 -1.59 -3.78
CA TYR A 18 8.32 -2.18 -2.69
C TYR A 18 7.19 -1.28 -2.24
N LEU A 19 7.41 0.04 -2.18
CA LEU A 19 6.38 1.03 -1.83
C LEU A 19 5.40 1.29 -2.99
N ASN A 20 5.88 1.30 -4.24
CA ASN A 20 5.05 1.45 -5.45
C ASN A 20 4.34 0.15 -5.85
N ASN A 21 4.02 -0.69 -4.89
CA ASN A 21 3.21 -1.89 -5.07
C ASN A 21 2.04 -1.85 -4.09
N ALA A 22 0.82 -1.96 -4.58
CA ALA A 22 -0.35 -2.04 -3.71
C ALA A 22 -0.32 -3.33 -2.90
N SER A 23 -0.43 -3.20 -1.58
CA SER A 23 -0.47 -4.31 -0.63
C SER A 23 -1.53 -4.07 0.45
N PRO A 24 -2.79 -3.82 0.10
CA PRO A 24 -3.83 -3.69 1.10
C PRO A 24 -3.95 -4.95 1.95
N THR A 25 -4.41 -4.80 3.19
CA THR A 25 -4.67 -5.95 4.08
C THR A 25 -5.49 -7.02 3.37
N GLY A 26 -4.95 -8.25 3.30
CA GLY A 26 -5.49 -9.38 2.54
C GLY A 26 -5.01 -9.49 1.08
N TYR A 27 -4.15 -8.58 0.61
CA TYR A 27 -3.61 -8.54 -0.77
C TYR A 27 -2.08 -8.34 -0.79
N GLU A 28 -1.38 -8.77 0.24
CA GLU A 28 0.05 -8.49 0.46
C GLU A 28 0.97 -9.33 -0.44
N TRP A 29 0.46 -10.34 -1.11
CA TRP A 29 1.23 -11.37 -1.80
C TRP A 29 2.27 -10.83 -2.79
N GLU A 30 1.91 -9.86 -3.63
CA GLU A 30 2.85 -9.30 -4.60
C GLU A 30 3.95 -8.48 -3.91
N GLY A 31 3.61 -7.72 -2.86
CA GLY A 31 4.59 -7.03 -2.01
C GLY A 31 5.54 -8.00 -1.33
N GLN A 32 5.03 -9.10 -0.78
CA GLN A 32 5.83 -10.15 -0.16
C GLN A 32 6.77 -10.82 -1.17
N LYS A 33 6.34 -11.09 -2.40
CA LYS A 33 7.23 -11.58 -3.47
C LYS A 33 8.38 -10.61 -3.77
N ILE A 34 8.08 -9.31 -3.84
CA ILE A 34 9.11 -8.28 -4.07
C ILE A 34 10.13 -8.32 -2.93
N TRP A 35 9.65 -8.39 -1.70
CA TRP A 35 10.48 -8.44 -0.49
C TRP A 35 11.34 -9.71 -0.46
N MET A 36 10.74 -10.89 -0.65
CA MET A 36 11.46 -12.17 -0.69
C MET A 36 12.50 -12.22 -1.81
N ASN A 37 12.17 -11.71 -3.01
CA ASN A 37 13.11 -11.65 -4.12
C ASN A 37 14.34 -10.80 -3.82
N TYR A 38 14.17 -9.69 -3.11
CA TYR A 38 15.28 -8.86 -2.66
C TYR A 38 16.16 -9.58 -1.63
N LEU A 39 15.52 -10.28 -0.68
CA LEU A 39 16.19 -11.00 0.40
C LEU A 39 16.89 -12.28 -0.04
N LYS A 40 16.45 -12.92 -1.11
CA LYS A 40 16.90 -14.25 -1.55
C LYS A 40 18.43 -14.46 -1.51
N PRO A 41 19.29 -13.48 -1.88
CA PRO A 41 20.76 -13.66 -1.81
C PRO A 41 21.32 -13.58 -0.38
N TYR A 42 20.53 -13.15 0.61
CA TYR A 42 21.02 -12.75 1.93
C TYR A 42 20.54 -13.65 3.06
N VAL A 43 19.60 -14.57 2.78
CA VAL A 43 19.02 -15.50 3.74
C VAL A 43 19.30 -16.94 3.35
N ASP A 44 19.27 -17.85 4.31
CA ASP A 44 19.52 -19.26 4.09
C ASP A 44 18.23 -20.00 3.68
N GLU A 45 17.07 -19.60 4.20
CA GLU A 45 15.76 -20.15 3.84
C GLU A 45 14.63 -19.15 4.05
N PHE A 46 13.46 -19.46 3.50
CA PHE A 46 12.22 -18.73 3.76
C PHE A 46 11.19 -19.64 4.43
N ILE A 47 10.43 -19.06 5.36
CA ILE A 47 9.22 -19.65 5.93
C ILE A 47 8.05 -18.78 5.52
N THR A 48 6.99 -19.40 5.03
CA THR A 48 5.72 -18.72 4.70
C THR A 48 4.56 -19.50 5.28
N ASP A 49 3.47 -18.82 5.59
CA ASP A 49 2.25 -19.42 6.09
C ASP A 49 1.04 -19.12 5.21
N SER A 50 -0.12 -19.66 5.56
CA SER A 50 -1.39 -19.45 4.86
C SER A 50 -1.97 -18.03 5.04
N TYR A 51 -1.45 -17.25 5.99
CA TYR A 51 -1.78 -15.85 6.19
C TYR A 51 -1.04 -14.91 5.24
N GLY A 52 0.00 -15.43 4.54
CA GLY A 52 0.86 -14.63 3.69
C GLY A 52 2.05 -14.01 4.43
N SER A 53 2.31 -14.44 5.67
CA SER A 53 3.54 -14.04 6.37
C SER A 53 4.76 -14.58 5.65
N ALA A 54 5.81 -13.78 5.57
CA ALA A 54 7.08 -14.18 4.97
C ALA A 54 8.23 -13.92 5.94
N VAL A 55 9.02 -14.95 6.25
CA VAL A 55 10.16 -14.88 7.15
C VAL A 55 11.42 -15.29 6.40
N GLY A 56 12.40 -14.40 6.35
CA GLY A 56 13.75 -14.75 5.89
C GLY A 56 14.59 -15.22 7.09
N VAL A 57 15.15 -16.41 7.01
CA VAL A 57 15.92 -17.02 8.11
C VAL A 57 17.40 -17.00 7.79
N ILE A 58 18.21 -16.54 8.76
CA ILE A 58 19.67 -16.59 8.72
C ILE A 58 20.14 -17.49 9.85
N ASN A 59 21.04 -18.42 9.57
CA ASN A 59 21.58 -19.38 10.51
C ASN A 59 20.50 -20.20 11.25
N PRO A 60 19.72 -21.03 10.51
CA PRO A 60 18.58 -21.76 11.09
C PRO A 60 18.94 -22.72 12.21
N LYS A 61 20.22 -23.17 12.27
CA LYS A 61 20.71 -24.11 13.30
C LYS A 61 21.13 -23.42 14.60
N SER A 62 21.15 -22.08 14.67
CA SER A 62 21.50 -21.37 15.92
C SER A 62 20.51 -21.69 17.02
N LYS A 63 21.02 -21.94 18.24
CA LYS A 63 20.19 -22.14 19.43
C LYS A 63 19.50 -20.85 19.90
N TYR A 64 20.16 -19.71 19.71
CA TYR A 64 19.62 -18.40 20.03
C TYR A 64 18.98 -17.81 18.78
N LYS A 65 17.74 -17.33 18.92
CA LYS A 65 16.98 -16.72 17.85
C LYS A 65 16.67 -15.26 18.18
N VAL A 66 16.84 -14.38 17.22
CA VAL A 66 16.36 -12.99 17.25
C VAL A 66 15.34 -12.84 16.14
N VAL A 67 14.17 -12.32 16.47
CA VAL A 67 13.13 -12.02 15.50
C VAL A 67 13.03 -10.50 15.36
N ILE A 68 13.04 -10.01 14.12
CA ILE A 68 12.75 -8.62 13.79
C ILE A 68 11.54 -8.65 12.89
N GLU A 69 10.49 -7.95 13.25
CA GLU A 69 9.20 -7.99 12.55
C GLU A 69 8.72 -6.60 12.12
N GLY A 70 7.85 -6.59 11.12
CA GLY A 70 7.14 -5.42 10.64
C GLY A 70 5.97 -5.90 9.78
N HIS A 71 4.89 -5.11 9.69
CA HIS A 71 3.76 -5.50 8.85
C HIS A 71 3.96 -5.10 7.39
N ALA A 72 3.45 -5.92 6.48
CA ALA A 72 3.63 -5.78 5.04
C ALA A 72 2.43 -5.11 4.35
N ASP A 73 1.32 -4.99 5.05
CA ASP A 73 0.08 -4.43 4.52
C ASP A 73 0.02 -2.91 4.62
N GLU A 74 -1.01 -2.37 4.02
CA GLU A 74 -1.37 -0.96 4.05
C GLU A 74 -2.88 -0.77 4.19
N ILE A 75 -3.28 0.37 4.73
CA ILE A 75 -4.67 0.81 4.78
C ILE A 75 -5.19 1.07 3.36
N SER A 76 -6.48 0.82 3.14
CA SER A 76 -7.12 0.96 1.84
C SER A 76 -8.64 1.15 1.98
N TRP A 77 -9.36 0.99 0.88
CA TRP A 77 -10.81 1.00 0.84
C TRP A 77 -11.31 -0.20 0.02
N TYR A 78 -12.57 -0.54 0.20
CA TYR A 78 -13.28 -1.47 -0.69
C TYR A 78 -14.46 -0.78 -1.34
N VAL A 79 -14.75 -1.16 -2.57
CA VAL A 79 -16.04 -0.87 -3.21
C VAL A 79 -17.14 -1.55 -2.39
N ASN A 80 -18.05 -0.76 -1.82
CA ASN A 80 -19.18 -1.26 -1.04
C ASN A 80 -20.46 -1.35 -1.86
N TYR A 81 -20.72 -0.32 -2.67
CA TYR A 81 -21.93 -0.24 -3.48
C TYR A 81 -21.71 0.63 -4.72
N ILE A 82 -22.37 0.30 -5.81
CA ILE A 82 -22.37 1.09 -7.06
C ILE A 82 -23.78 1.55 -7.31
N SER A 83 -24.02 2.86 -7.26
CA SER A 83 -25.33 3.47 -7.48
C SER A 83 -25.75 3.40 -8.95
N ASP A 84 -27.06 3.53 -9.23
CA ASP A 84 -27.58 3.57 -10.61
C ASP A 84 -27.00 4.74 -11.43
N LYS A 85 -26.53 5.79 -10.75
CA LYS A 85 -25.85 6.96 -11.36
C LYS A 85 -24.37 6.75 -11.60
N GLY A 86 -23.81 5.57 -11.30
CA GLY A 86 -22.41 5.23 -11.50
C GLY A 86 -21.45 5.73 -10.42
N LEU A 87 -21.96 6.28 -9.31
CA LEU A 87 -21.13 6.66 -8.16
C LEU A 87 -20.90 5.45 -7.26
N ILE A 88 -19.69 5.37 -6.70
CA ILE A 88 -19.23 4.22 -5.92
C ILE A 88 -19.13 4.64 -4.44
N SER A 89 -19.86 3.97 -3.57
CA SER A 89 -19.70 4.07 -2.13
C SER A 89 -18.61 3.11 -1.65
N VAL A 90 -17.93 3.47 -0.57
CA VAL A 90 -16.76 2.73 -0.07
C VAL A 90 -16.92 2.35 1.39
N ILE A 91 -16.18 1.32 1.81
CA ILE A 91 -15.91 1.02 3.21
C ILE A 91 -14.41 1.03 3.46
N ARG A 92 -14.00 1.24 4.70
CA ARG A 92 -12.59 1.23 5.09
C ARG A 92 -12.04 -0.19 5.13
N ASN A 93 -10.78 -0.29 4.74
CA ASN A 93 -9.91 -1.41 5.09
C ASN A 93 -8.80 -0.83 5.97
N GLY A 94 -8.86 -1.11 7.26
CA GLY A 94 -8.01 -0.46 8.25
C GLY A 94 -8.40 1.00 8.56
N GLY A 95 -7.43 1.81 8.92
CA GLY A 95 -7.60 3.19 9.40
C GLY A 95 -7.69 4.26 8.32
N SER A 96 -8.16 3.94 7.10
CA SER A 96 -8.26 4.93 6.01
C SER A 96 -9.14 6.13 6.40
N ASP A 97 -8.58 7.34 6.30
CA ASP A 97 -9.23 8.56 6.76
C ASP A 97 -10.14 9.15 5.68
N HIS A 98 -11.46 9.15 5.96
CA HIS A 98 -12.47 9.69 5.06
C HIS A 98 -12.52 11.23 5.06
N GLN A 99 -11.93 11.89 6.05
CA GLN A 99 -11.94 13.36 6.11
C GLN A 99 -10.97 13.97 5.10
N ILE A 100 -9.85 13.28 4.80
CA ILE A 100 -8.88 13.74 3.82
C ILE A 100 -9.06 13.12 2.43
N ALA A 101 -10.05 12.23 2.27
CA ALA A 101 -10.31 11.54 1.01
C ALA A 101 -10.83 12.45 -0.13
N PRO A 102 -11.73 13.43 0.11
CA PRO A 102 -12.27 14.29 -0.94
C PRO A 102 -11.17 14.88 -1.84
N SER A 103 -11.43 14.87 -3.17
CA SER A 103 -10.53 15.34 -4.22
C SER A 103 -9.27 14.48 -4.48
N LYS A 104 -9.07 13.41 -3.73
CA LYS A 104 -7.95 12.48 -3.99
C LYS A 104 -8.26 11.55 -5.15
N VAL A 105 -7.27 11.40 -6.04
CA VAL A 105 -7.28 10.36 -7.08
C VAL A 105 -7.02 9.01 -6.42
N VAL A 106 -7.66 7.96 -6.96
CA VAL A 106 -7.50 6.59 -6.48
C VAL A 106 -7.35 5.59 -7.62
N ASN A 107 -6.78 4.45 -7.28
CA ASN A 107 -6.68 3.27 -8.11
C ASN A 107 -7.69 2.24 -7.60
N ILE A 108 -8.64 1.83 -8.42
CA ILE A 108 -9.52 0.69 -8.17
C ILE A 108 -8.91 -0.52 -8.86
N HIS A 109 -8.54 -1.53 -8.09
CA HIS A 109 -7.91 -2.74 -8.60
C HIS A 109 -8.97 -3.72 -9.08
N THR A 110 -8.96 -4.02 -10.37
CA THR A 110 -9.89 -4.97 -11.00
C THR A 110 -9.16 -6.09 -11.73
N LYS A 111 -9.85 -7.17 -12.07
CA LYS A 111 -9.27 -8.24 -12.90
C LYS A 111 -8.89 -7.77 -14.32
N LYS A 112 -9.43 -6.63 -14.77
CA LYS A 112 -9.12 -6.02 -16.07
C LYS A 112 -7.99 -5.01 -16.01
N GLY A 113 -7.43 -4.73 -14.84
CA GLY A 113 -6.42 -3.72 -14.59
C GLY A 113 -6.91 -2.64 -13.63
N ILE A 114 -6.19 -1.54 -13.57
CA ILE A 114 -6.47 -0.42 -12.68
C ILE A 114 -7.45 0.54 -13.35
N VAL A 115 -8.54 0.85 -12.65
CA VAL A 115 -9.50 1.92 -13.01
C VAL A 115 -9.20 3.12 -12.13
N LYS A 116 -8.96 4.28 -12.76
CA LYS A 116 -8.78 5.54 -12.04
C LYS A 116 -10.13 6.11 -11.61
N GLY A 117 -10.19 6.63 -10.40
CA GLY A 117 -11.34 7.35 -9.87
C GLY A 117 -10.92 8.54 -9.03
N VAL A 118 -11.87 9.37 -8.66
CA VAL A 118 -11.66 10.54 -7.80
C VAL A 118 -12.68 10.50 -6.68
N PHE A 119 -12.24 10.68 -5.44
CA PHE A 119 -13.15 10.89 -4.32
C PHE A 119 -13.91 12.21 -4.46
N GLY A 120 -15.21 12.12 -4.45
CA GLY A 120 -16.15 13.25 -4.42
C GLY A 120 -16.78 13.44 -3.06
N TRP A 121 -17.22 14.68 -2.83
CA TRP A 121 -18.00 15.11 -1.70
C TRP A 121 -18.88 16.29 -2.14
N PRO A 122 -20.05 16.55 -1.54
CA PRO A 122 -20.91 17.68 -1.93
C PRO A 122 -20.14 18.99 -2.03
N ALA A 123 -20.30 19.70 -3.14
CA ALA A 123 -19.60 20.96 -3.39
C ALA A 123 -19.94 22.01 -2.33
N ILE A 124 -19.00 22.90 -2.01
CA ILE A 124 -19.15 23.87 -0.93
C ILE A 124 -20.42 24.72 -1.04
N HIS A 125 -20.78 25.16 -2.24
CA HIS A 125 -21.96 25.99 -2.48
C HIS A 125 -23.30 25.23 -2.38
N THR A 126 -23.26 23.90 -2.28
CA THR A 126 -24.44 23.06 -2.06
C THR A 126 -24.61 22.64 -0.60
N ARG A 127 -23.62 22.95 0.25
CA ARG A 127 -23.62 22.64 1.68
C ARG A 127 -24.29 23.75 2.47
N SER A 128 -24.89 23.40 3.60
CA SER A 128 -25.52 24.42 4.49
C SER A 128 -24.43 25.17 5.26
N PHE A 129 -24.42 26.50 5.14
CA PHE A 129 -23.50 27.35 5.90
C PHE A 129 -23.79 27.41 7.40
N THR A 130 -25.01 27.07 7.80
CA THR A 130 -25.42 27.12 9.21
C THR A 130 -25.08 25.86 9.99
N LYS A 131 -24.79 24.75 9.28
CA LYS A 131 -24.45 23.46 9.89
C LYS A 131 -23.55 22.67 8.93
N GLU A 132 -22.34 23.15 8.76
CA GLU A 132 -21.35 22.41 7.95
C GLU A 132 -20.86 21.21 8.74
N GLU A 133 -21.06 20.01 8.20
CA GLU A 133 -20.52 18.78 8.74
C GLU A 133 -19.26 18.37 7.95
N PRO A 134 -18.25 17.78 8.63
CA PRO A 134 -17.10 17.25 7.93
C PRO A 134 -17.48 16.09 7.00
N PRO A 135 -16.60 15.69 6.06
CA PRO A 135 -16.82 14.50 5.26
C PRO A 135 -17.05 13.28 6.15
N LYS A 136 -18.09 12.51 5.83
CA LYS A 136 -18.43 11.24 6.49
C LYS A 136 -18.37 10.11 5.47
N LEU A 137 -18.17 8.88 5.95
CA LEU A 137 -18.10 7.71 5.08
C LEU A 137 -19.36 7.56 4.20
N GLU A 138 -20.50 7.94 4.73
CA GLU A 138 -21.80 7.85 4.07
C GLU A 138 -22.04 8.91 2.98
N ASN A 139 -21.28 10.00 3.00
CA ASN A 139 -21.47 11.10 2.05
C ASN A 139 -20.30 11.34 1.09
N ILE A 140 -19.21 10.57 1.22
CA ILE A 140 -18.15 10.52 0.21
C ILE A 140 -18.47 9.42 -0.81
N PHE A 141 -17.99 9.61 -2.02
CA PHE A 141 -18.16 8.63 -3.11
C PHE A 141 -16.95 8.69 -4.04
N ILE A 142 -16.78 7.68 -4.89
CA ILE A 142 -15.79 7.73 -5.96
C ILE A 142 -16.53 7.85 -7.29
N ASP A 143 -16.07 8.78 -8.12
CA ASP A 143 -16.47 8.96 -9.50
C ASP A 143 -15.37 8.41 -10.44
N VAL A 144 -15.78 7.55 -11.36
CA VAL A 144 -14.92 6.95 -12.41
C VAL A 144 -15.29 7.44 -13.81
N GLY A 145 -16.06 8.55 -13.91
CA GLY A 145 -16.51 9.14 -15.16
C GLY A 145 -17.68 8.40 -15.83
N CYS A 146 -18.37 7.51 -15.12
CA CYS A 146 -19.51 6.75 -15.63
C CYS A 146 -20.84 7.32 -15.14
N LYS A 147 -21.86 7.33 -16.02
CA LYS A 147 -23.20 7.85 -15.70
C LYS A 147 -24.19 6.76 -15.25
N LYS A 148 -23.83 5.49 -15.35
CA LYS A 148 -24.68 4.34 -15.02
C LYS A 148 -23.86 3.22 -14.38
N LYS A 149 -24.49 2.48 -13.47
CA LYS A 149 -23.92 1.28 -12.84
C LYS A 149 -23.32 0.31 -13.84
N LYS A 150 -24.06 -0.03 -14.91
CA LYS A 150 -23.62 -0.98 -15.95
C LYS A 150 -22.30 -0.55 -16.62
N ASP A 151 -22.05 0.75 -16.75
CA ASP A 151 -20.82 1.23 -17.38
C ASP A 151 -19.62 1.12 -16.42
N VAL A 152 -19.84 1.32 -15.12
CA VAL A 152 -18.83 1.03 -14.07
C VAL A 152 -18.48 -0.44 -14.05
N GLU A 153 -19.49 -1.33 -14.10
CA GLU A 153 -19.30 -2.78 -14.12
C GLU A 153 -18.56 -3.26 -15.38
N LYS A 154 -18.77 -2.62 -16.54
CA LYS A 154 -18.02 -2.90 -17.78
C LYS A 154 -16.52 -2.61 -17.64
N LEU A 155 -16.11 -1.65 -16.80
CA LEU A 155 -14.71 -1.41 -16.46
C LEU A 155 -14.10 -2.53 -15.62
N GLY A 156 -14.90 -3.44 -15.09
CA GLY A 156 -14.49 -4.53 -14.22
C GLY A 156 -14.62 -4.21 -12.72
N VAL A 157 -15.15 -3.03 -12.39
CA VAL A 157 -15.39 -2.63 -11.00
C VAL A 157 -16.61 -3.37 -10.46
N HIS A 158 -16.47 -3.97 -9.29
CA HIS A 158 -17.54 -4.67 -8.56
C HIS A 158 -17.38 -4.47 -7.05
N VAL A 159 -18.41 -4.79 -6.30
CA VAL A 159 -18.35 -4.79 -4.83
C VAL A 159 -17.20 -5.71 -4.36
N GLY A 160 -16.38 -5.22 -3.43
CA GLY A 160 -15.18 -5.91 -2.95
C GLY A 160 -13.90 -5.59 -3.73
N CYS A 161 -13.94 -4.84 -4.84
CA CYS A 161 -12.71 -4.33 -5.43
C CYS A 161 -11.94 -3.47 -4.43
N VAL A 162 -10.63 -3.71 -4.32
CA VAL A 162 -9.72 -2.94 -3.48
C VAL A 162 -9.43 -1.58 -4.11
N ILE A 163 -9.28 -0.57 -3.28
CA ILE A 163 -8.99 0.80 -3.70
C ILE A 163 -7.81 1.33 -2.91
N THR A 164 -6.80 1.84 -3.59
CA THR A 164 -5.62 2.49 -2.99
C THR A 164 -5.43 3.89 -3.55
N TYR A 165 -4.68 4.72 -2.84
CA TYR A 165 -4.10 5.91 -3.45
C TYR A 165 -3.07 5.51 -4.53
N PRO A 166 -2.73 6.40 -5.48
CA PRO A 166 -1.75 6.10 -6.52
C PRO A 166 -0.37 5.70 -5.97
N ASP A 167 0.38 4.97 -6.77
CA ASP A 167 1.78 4.64 -6.51
C ASP A 167 2.64 5.87 -6.85
N GLU A 168 3.01 6.62 -5.84
CA GLU A 168 3.73 7.89 -5.99
C GLU A 168 4.84 7.98 -4.92
N PHE A 169 5.98 7.36 -5.22
CA PHE A 169 7.18 7.52 -4.40
C PHE A 169 7.87 8.82 -4.77
N HIS A 170 7.96 9.75 -3.82
CA HIS A 170 8.61 11.04 -4.01
C HIS A 170 9.78 11.21 -3.04
N VAL A 171 10.83 11.89 -3.52
CA VAL A 171 11.93 12.34 -2.68
C VAL A 171 11.80 13.87 -2.51
N LEU A 172 11.56 14.29 -1.29
CA LEU A 172 11.50 15.71 -0.96
C LEU A 172 12.83 16.18 -0.38
N ASN A 173 13.33 17.30 -0.89
CA ASN A 173 14.53 17.97 -0.40
C ASN A 173 15.71 17.01 -0.15
N LYS A 174 15.98 16.10 -1.09
CA LYS A 174 17.07 15.12 -1.16
C LYS A 174 16.93 13.90 -0.23
N ASP A 175 16.44 14.07 0.99
CA ASP A 175 16.59 13.07 2.05
C ASP A 175 15.27 12.59 2.67
N ASN A 176 14.15 13.18 2.28
CA ASN A 176 12.84 12.82 2.82
C ASN A 176 12.00 12.07 1.79
N PHE A 177 11.53 10.89 2.15
CA PHE A 177 10.65 10.09 1.30
C PHE A 177 9.20 10.35 1.64
N VAL A 178 8.37 10.45 0.61
CA VAL A 178 6.92 10.51 0.72
C VAL A 178 6.33 9.43 -0.17
N CYS A 179 5.54 8.58 0.42
CA CYS A 179 4.77 7.55 -0.27
C CYS A 179 3.65 7.06 0.65
N ARG A 180 2.58 6.49 0.08
CA ARG A 180 1.67 5.68 0.87
C ARG A 180 2.42 4.45 1.42
N ALA A 181 1.89 3.81 2.45
CA ALA A 181 2.38 2.56 3.00
C ALA A 181 3.81 2.60 3.61
N LEU A 182 4.37 3.78 3.88
CA LEU A 182 5.59 3.89 4.68
C LEU A 182 5.40 3.21 6.06
N ASP A 183 4.24 3.34 6.65
CA ASP A 183 3.79 2.58 7.81
C ASP A 183 3.10 1.29 7.34
N ASN A 184 3.69 0.10 7.53
CA ASN A 184 5.05 -0.07 8.08
C ASN A 184 5.98 -0.79 7.10
N ARG A 185 5.84 -0.57 5.80
CA ARG A 185 6.71 -1.18 4.79
C ARG A 185 8.15 -0.66 4.86
N ILE A 186 8.36 0.50 5.51
CA ILE A 186 9.71 0.95 5.85
C ILE A 186 10.37 -0.02 6.85
N GLY A 187 9.61 -0.58 7.80
CA GLY A 187 10.09 -1.65 8.69
C GLY A 187 10.51 -2.89 7.90
N GLY A 188 9.68 -3.34 6.95
CA GLY A 188 10.04 -4.43 6.04
C GLY A 188 11.31 -4.15 5.23
N PHE A 189 11.49 -2.92 4.76
CA PHE A 189 12.74 -2.48 4.11
C PHE A 189 13.93 -2.55 5.06
N MET A 190 13.80 -2.05 6.28
CA MET A 190 14.88 -2.07 7.27
C MET A 190 15.29 -3.50 7.65
N ILE A 191 14.33 -4.40 7.80
CA ILE A 191 14.57 -5.84 8.04
C ILE A 191 15.40 -6.43 6.90
N ALA A 192 15.03 -6.14 5.66
CA ALA A 192 15.75 -6.61 4.47
C ALA A 192 17.18 -6.07 4.41
N GLU A 193 17.39 -4.80 4.77
CA GLU A 193 18.70 -4.17 4.82
C GLU A 193 19.58 -4.75 5.95
N VAL A 194 18.99 -5.10 7.09
CA VAL A 194 19.72 -5.82 8.16
C VAL A 194 20.25 -7.15 7.63
N ALA A 195 19.44 -7.95 6.95
CA ALA A 195 19.87 -9.21 6.36
C ALA A 195 21.02 -9.00 5.34
N ARG A 196 20.89 -7.99 4.44
CA ARG A 196 21.95 -7.64 3.49
C ARG A 196 23.26 -7.27 4.20
N LEU A 197 23.18 -6.41 5.23
CA LEU A 197 24.37 -5.96 5.96
C LEU A 197 25.06 -7.09 6.74
N LEU A 198 24.30 -8.01 7.33
CA LEU A 198 24.85 -9.19 7.99
C LEU A 198 25.60 -10.06 6.98
N HIS A 199 25.00 -10.29 5.82
CA HIS A 199 25.62 -11.09 4.76
C HIS A 199 26.92 -10.43 4.23
N GLU A 200 26.88 -9.13 3.89
CA GLU A 200 28.02 -8.40 3.34
C GLU A 200 29.18 -8.26 4.34
N ASN A 201 28.88 -8.17 5.64
CA ASN A 201 29.89 -8.12 6.70
C ASN A 201 30.33 -9.51 7.21
N LYS A 202 29.86 -10.59 6.56
CA LYS A 202 30.15 -11.98 6.98
C LYS A 202 29.84 -12.27 8.46
N LYS A 203 28.83 -11.60 8.99
CA LYS A 203 28.31 -11.76 10.35
C LYS A 203 27.04 -12.62 10.26
N LYS A 204 27.24 -13.93 10.26
CA LYS A 204 26.12 -14.90 10.32
C LYS A 204 26.05 -15.55 11.69
#